data_4b9f3e0f2380c19cb34372b8149e0985
#
_entry.id   4b9f3e0f2380c19cb34372b8149e0985
#
_cell.length_a   1.000
_cell.length_b   1.000
_cell.length_c   1.000
_cell.angle_alpha   90.00
_cell.angle_beta   90.00
_cell.angle_gamma   90.00
#
_symmetry.space_group_name_H-M   'P 1'
#
loop_
_entity.id
_entity.type
_entity.pdbx_description
1 polymer ?
#
loop_
_entity_poly.entity_id
_entity_poly.type
_entity_poly.pdbx_seq_one_letter_code
_entity_poly.pdbx_strand_id
1 'polypeptide(L)'
;QIERFRSEVTRHKLEVVVSHDSYLINLASPDPILRARSIASFCQELQRSGALGLRAVVSHPGNYLDDRDSGVERNARAYAECLRAVPGELEVWIEGTAGSGTALGSRFEELRALRNALPDDVRTRVAFFLDPAPLPAVGYDLAHGETVWEQFDSVIGLGLLKCLHLNDSRAPAGSRGDRHEWIGEGCIGPEPFRRIMRDPDLAGVVKIIETPKRDDPLRHDRRMLRRLRAYARGNTQVTAGV
;
A
#
# COMPACT_ATOMS: atom_id res chain seq x y z
N GLN A 1 -3.92 0.07 -27.36
CA GLN A 1 -3.77 -0.67 -26.10
C GLN A 1 -4.43 0.05 -24.95
N ILE A 2 -4.21 1.35 -24.76
CA ILE A 2 -4.81 2.17 -23.69
C ILE A 2 -6.34 2.12 -23.73
N GLU A 3 -6.94 2.37 -24.88
CA GLU A 3 -8.40 2.33 -25.06
C GLU A 3 -8.97 0.94 -24.74
N ARG A 4 -8.31 -0.12 -25.18
CA ARG A 4 -8.71 -1.49 -24.85
C ARG A 4 -8.68 -1.73 -23.35
N PHE A 5 -7.62 -1.30 -22.65
CA PHE A 5 -7.52 -1.43 -21.20
C PHE A 5 -8.67 -0.70 -20.50
N ARG A 6 -8.92 0.57 -20.84
CA ARG A 6 -10.02 1.36 -20.28
C ARG A 6 -11.39 0.72 -20.53
N SER A 7 -11.59 0.17 -21.73
CA SER A 7 -12.82 -0.57 -22.08
C SER A 7 -13.00 -1.81 -21.21
N GLU A 8 -11.92 -2.57 -20.96
CA GLU A 8 -11.99 -3.74 -20.09
C GLU A 8 -12.25 -3.37 -18.62
N VAL A 9 -11.64 -2.30 -18.11
CA VAL A 9 -11.92 -1.77 -16.76
C VAL A 9 -13.41 -1.45 -16.63
N THR A 10 -13.99 -0.74 -17.59
CA THR A 10 -15.42 -0.40 -17.62
C THR A 10 -16.30 -1.65 -17.75
N ARG A 11 -15.96 -2.56 -18.65
CA ARG A 11 -16.69 -3.81 -18.87
C ARG A 11 -16.76 -4.68 -17.62
N HIS A 12 -15.65 -4.73 -16.87
CA HIS A 12 -15.57 -5.50 -15.62
C HIS A 12 -16.03 -4.73 -14.38
N LYS A 13 -16.48 -3.47 -14.54
CA LYS A 13 -16.95 -2.61 -13.45
C LYS A 13 -15.91 -2.51 -12.32
N LEU A 14 -14.64 -2.35 -12.68
CA LEU A 14 -13.59 -2.14 -11.71
C LEU A 14 -13.62 -0.66 -11.28
N GLU A 15 -14.03 -0.41 -10.04
CA GLU A 15 -14.22 0.95 -9.52
C GLU A 15 -12.89 1.64 -9.25
N VAL A 16 -11.89 0.89 -8.77
CA VAL A 16 -10.56 1.40 -8.46
C VAL A 16 -9.51 0.48 -9.08
N VAL A 17 -8.64 1.08 -9.88
CA VAL A 17 -7.46 0.40 -10.45
C VAL A 17 -6.25 1.26 -10.12
N VAL A 18 -5.22 0.63 -9.61
CA VAL A 18 -3.95 1.26 -9.25
C VAL A 18 -2.79 0.52 -9.90
N SER A 19 -1.66 1.20 -10.06
CA SER A 19 -0.39 0.53 -10.31
C SER A 19 0.47 0.59 -9.06
N HIS A 20 1.43 -0.30 -8.96
CA HIS A 20 2.50 -0.23 -7.97
C HIS A 20 3.81 0.10 -8.68
N ASP A 21 4.60 1.02 -8.15
CA ASP A 21 5.89 1.38 -8.73
C ASP A 21 6.92 0.25 -8.57
N SER A 22 8.04 0.38 -9.28
CA SER A 22 9.10 -0.62 -9.21
C SER A 22 9.88 -0.50 -7.89
N TYR A 23 10.19 -1.63 -7.25
CA TYR A 23 11.06 -1.72 -6.07
C TYR A 23 12.47 -1.15 -6.27
N LEU A 24 12.88 -0.89 -7.51
CA LEU A 24 14.14 -0.25 -7.85
C LEU A 24 14.12 1.28 -7.65
N ILE A 25 12.93 1.86 -7.53
CA ILE A 25 12.77 3.30 -7.33
C ILE A 25 13.12 3.64 -5.88
N ASN A 26 14.08 4.55 -5.70
CA ASN A 26 14.44 5.09 -4.38
C ASN A 26 14.52 6.61 -4.43
N LEU A 27 13.39 7.26 -4.18
CA LEU A 27 13.27 8.72 -4.20
C LEU A 27 13.96 9.40 -3.00
N ALA A 28 14.22 8.65 -1.93
CA ALA A 28 14.89 9.13 -0.72
C ALA A 28 16.42 9.03 -0.78
N SER A 29 16.98 8.44 -1.84
CA SER A 29 18.43 8.18 -1.97
C SER A 29 19.28 9.46 -1.83
N PRO A 30 20.37 9.44 -1.06
CA PRO A 30 21.36 10.52 -1.05
C PRO A 30 22.18 10.59 -2.34
N ASP A 31 22.35 9.45 -3.04
CA ASP A 31 23.05 9.41 -4.32
C ASP A 31 22.25 10.18 -5.39
N PRO A 32 22.79 11.31 -5.92
CA PRO A 32 22.08 12.14 -6.86
C PRO A 32 21.81 11.46 -8.21
N ILE A 33 22.65 10.53 -8.63
CA ILE A 33 22.50 9.81 -9.90
C ILE A 33 21.37 8.79 -9.76
N LEU A 34 21.39 8.00 -8.69
CA LEU A 34 20.33 7.02 -8.41
C LEU A 34 18.99 7.72 -8.21
N ARG A 35 18.98 8.83 -7.46
CA ARG A 35 17.76 9.61 -7.24
C ARG A 35 17.20 10.21 -8.53
N ALA A 36 18.04 10.78 -9.39
CA ALA A 36 17.59 11.32 -10.68
C ALA A 36 16.97 10.23 -11.58
N ARG A 37 17.58 9.05 -11.63
CA ARG A 37 17.00 7.88 -12.34
C ARG A 37 15.67 7.44 -11.74
N SER A 38 15.58 7.41 -10.42
CA SER A 38 14.35 7.07 -9.70
C SER A 38 13.23 8.07 -9.98
N ILE A 39 13.52 9.37 -9.96
CA ILE A 39 12.58 10.43 -10.32
C ILE A 39 12.08 10.26 -11.77
N ALA A 40 13.00 10.07 -12.71
CA ALA A 40 12.63 9.86 -14.11
C ALA A 40 11.72 8.63 -14.30
N SER A 41 12.05 7.51 -13.64
CA SER A 41 11.25 6.28 -13.68
C SER A 41 9.88 6.48 -13.04
N PHE A 42 9.80 7.15 -11.90
CA PHE A 42 8.55 7.41 -11.20
C PHE A 42 7.65 8.38 -12.00
N CYS A 43 8.21 9.43 -12.57
CA CYS A 43 7.47 10.34 -13.46
C CYS A 43 6.88 9.58 -14.67
N GLN A 44 7.62 8.64 -15.26
CA GLN A 44 7.10 7.80 -16.35
C GLN A 44 5.96 6.90 -15.88
N GLU A 45 6.06 6.35 -14.67
CA GLU A 45 4.98 5.53 -14.09
C GLU A 45 3.71 6.35 -13.88
N LEU A 46 3.83 7.57 -13.34
CA LEU A 46 2.69 8.49 -13.21
C LEU A 46 2.08 8.83 -14.59
N GLN A 47 2.89 9.13 -15.60
CA GLN A 47 2.41 9.42 -16.96
C GLN A 47 1.64 8.25 -17.55
N ARG A 48 2.17 7.02 -17.44
CA ARG A 48 1.52 5.80 -17.94
C ARG A 48 0.20 5.53 -17.20
N SER A 49 0.23 5.65 -15.89
CA SER A 49 -0.94 5.46 -15.03
C SER A 49 -2.05 6.48 -15.33
N GLY A 50 -1.69 7.74 -15.51
CA GLY A 50 -2.61 8.78 -15.95
C GLY A 50 -3.18 8.51 -17.34
N ALA A 51 -2.35 8.08 -18.30
CA ALA A 51 -2.80 7.68 -19.63
C ALA A 51 -3.74 6.48 -19.62
N LEU A 52 -3.56 5.53 -18.68
CA LEU A 52 -4.46 4.40 -18.47
C LEU A 52 -5.74 4.77 -17.72
N GLY A 53 -5.80 5.92 -17.08
CA GLY A 53 -6.94 6.36 -16.26
C GLY A 53 -6.99 5.65 -14.91
N LEU A 54 -5.82 5.32 -14.35
CA LEU A 54 -5.73 4.72 -13.02
C LEU A 54 -6.06 5.75 -11.93
N ARG A 55 -6.48 5.27 -10.77
CA ARG A 55 -6.79 6.11 -9.61
C ARG A 55 -5.53 6.63 -8.93
N ALA A 56 -4.53 5.75 -8.77
CA ALA A 56 -3.29 6.09 -8.09
C ALA A 56 -2.10 5.22 -8.55
N VAL A 57 -0.90 5.69 -8.21
CA VAL A 57 0.31 4.88 -8.16
C VAL A 57 0.65 4.64 -6.69
N VAL A 58 0.76 3.37 -6.31
CA VAL A 58 1.26 2.95 -5.00
C VAL A 58 2.78 3.00 -5.03
N SER A 59 3.40 3.54 -3.99
CA SER A 59 4.84 3.74 -3.96
C SER A 59 5.41 3.56 -2.55
N HIS A 60 6.48 2.79 -2.44
CA HIS A 60 7.29 2.80 -1.23
C HIS A 60 8.12 4.08 -1.15
N PRO A 61 8.24 4.71 0.04
CA PRO A 61 8.96 5.98 0.17
C PRO A 61 10.48 5.85 -0.04
N GLY A 62 11.01 4.63 -0.09
CA GLY A 62 12.41 4.35 -0.37
C GLY A 62 13.29 4.30 0.88
N ASN A 63 14.61 4.33 0.65
CA ASN A 63 15.63 4.18 1.68
C ASN A 63 16.51 5.44 1.77
N TYR A 64 16.64 5.99 2.99
CA TYR A 64 17.40 7.23 3.20
C TYR A 64 18.93 7.04 3.17
N LEU A 65 19.45 5.88 3.55
CA LEU A 65 20.87 5.43 3.51
C LEU A 65 21.86 6.30 4.30
N ASP A 66 21.52 7.53 4.64
CA ASP A 66 22.33 8.49 5.41
C ASP A 66 21.54 9.01 6.63
N ASP A 67 20.92 10.17 6.49
CA ASP A 67 20.10 10.82 7.51
C ASP A 67 18.61 10.71 7.15
N ARG A 68 17.78 10.35 8.14
CA ARG A 68 16.35 10.09 7.96
C ARG A 68 15.59 11.34 7.52
N ASP A 69 15.82 12.47 8.19
CA ASP A 69 15.07 13.70 7.92
C ASP A 69 15.39 14.23 6.52
N SER A 70 16.68 14.16 6.14
CA SER A 70 17.12 14.44 4.77
C SER A 70 16.50 13.50 3.76
N GLY A 71 16.31 12.22 4.12
CA GLY A 71 15.61 11.24 3.28
C GLY A 71 14.13 11.59 3.07
N VAL A 72 13.42 12.00 4.13
CA VAL A 72 12.03 12.49 4.08
C VAL A 72 11.92 13.69 3.14
N GLU A 73 12.82 14.68 3.29
CA GLU A 73 12.82 15.87 2.42
C GLU A 73 13.09 15.54 0.96
N ARG A 74 14.06 14.65 0.68
CA ARG A 74 14.37 14.23 -0.69
C ARG A 74 13.18 13.52 -1.33
N ASN A 75 12.54 12.62 -0.60
CA ASN A 75 11.35 11.92 -1.06
C ASN A 75 10.20 12.91 -1.37
N ALA A 76 9.89 13.82 -0.44
CA ALA A 76 8.82 14.79 -0.62
C ALA A 76 9.07 15.72 -1.83
N ARG A 77 10.31 16.18 -2.02
CA ARG A 77 10.69 16.97 -3.20
C ARG A 77 10.51 16.20 -4.50
N ALA A 78 10.91 14.93 -4.52
CA ALA A 78 10.76 14.07 -5.68
C ALA A 78 9.31 13.79 -6.04
N TYR A 79 8.45 13.49 -5.05
CA TYR A 79 7.01 13.38 -5.29
C TYR A 79 6.41 14.68 -5.82
N ALA A 80 6.78 15.83 -5.23
CA ALA A 80 6.29 17.13 -5.68
C ALA A 80 6.69 17.44 -7.13
N GLU A 81 7.95 17.17 -7.48
CA GLU A 81 8.46 17.33 -8.85
C GLU A 81 7.66 16.48 -9.84
N CYS A 82 7.49 15.17 -9.56
CA CYS A 82 6.79 14.27 -10.46
C CYS A 82 5.28 14.59 -10.57
N LEU A 83 4.63 14.93 -9.45
CA LEU A 83 3.21 15.30 -9.45
C LEU A 83 2.92 16.59 -10.21
N ARG A 84 3.84 17.57 -10.17
CA ARG A 84 3.75 18.80 -10.98
C ARG A 84 3.98 18.54 -12.47
N ALA A 85 4.91 17.62 -12.78
CA ALA A 85 5.19 17.21 -14.16
C ALA A 85 4.02 16.42 -14.79
N VAL A 86 3.16 15.81 -13.97
CA VAL A 86 2.00 15.02 -14.40
C VAL A 86 0.73 15.62 -13.78
N PRO A 87 0.18 16.69 -14.40
CA PRO A 87 -1.04 17.33 -13.90
C PRO A 87 -2.25 16.40 -13.99
N GLY A 88 -3.28 16.68 -13.20
CA GLY A 88 -4.54 15.95 -13.16
C GLY A 88 -4.82 15.36 -11.78
N GLU A 89 -5.75 14.41 -11.72
CA GLU A 89 -6.29 13.89 -10.46
C GLU A 89 -5.62 12.55 -10.00
N LEU A 90 -4.65 12.05 -10.77
CA LEU A 90 -3.92 10.84 -10.38
C LEU A 90 -3.22 11.07 -9.03
N GLU A 91 -3.46 10.16 -8.09
CA GLU A 91 -2.89 10.23 -6.74
C GLU A 91 -1.61 9.39 -6.61
N VAL A 92 -0.82 9.67 -5.60
CA VAL A 92 0.24 8.80 -5.08
C VAL A 92 -0.22 8.28 -3.72
N TRP A 93 -0.26 6.96 -3.58
CA TRP A 93 -0.55 6.34 -2.30
C TRP A 93 0.73 5.77 -1.71
N ILE A 94 1.23 6.40 -0.65
CA ILE A 94 2.46 5.97 0.03
C ILE A 94 2.17 4.72 0.82
N GLU A 95 2.87 3.64 0.51
CA GLU A 95 2.75 2.38 1.22
C GLU A 95 3.68 2.31 2.43
N GLY A 96 3.11 1.88 3.57
CA GLY A 96 3.89 1.60 4.77
C GLY A 96 4.83 0.41 4.57
N THR A 97 5.98 0.44 5.25
CA THR A 97 7.04 -0.57 5.12
C THR A 97 7.31 -1.31 6.43
N ALA A 98 7.99 -2.46 6.35
CA ALA A 98 8.46 -3.19 7.52
C ALA A 98 9.63 -2.52 8.28
N GLY A 99 10.14 -1.39 7.80
CA GLY A 99 11.25 -0.66 8.44
C GLY A 99 12.59 -1.40 8.42
N SER A 100 12.81 -2.24 7.42
CA SER A 100 14.09 -2.95 7.26
C SER A 100 15.19 -1.97 6.88
N GLY A 101 16.31 -2.03 7.60
CA GLY A 101 17.48 -1.17 7.31
C GLY A 101 17.14 0.32 7.44
N THR A 102 17.22 1.04 6.32
CA THR A 102 16.97 2.49 6.20
C THR A 102 15.67 2.81 5.45
N ALA A 103 14.73 1.87 5.38
CA ALA A 103 13.45 2.09 4.74
C ALA A 103 12.62 3.11 5.52
N LEU A 104 12.07 4.09 4.79
CA LEU A 104 11.10 5.07 5.29
C LEU A 104 9.70 4.46 5.35
N GLY A 105 8.82 5.07 6.17
CA GLY A 105 7.40 4.73 6.19
C GLY A 105 7.02 3.57 7.10
N SER A 106 7.88 3.20 8.05
CA SER A 106 7.60 2.10 8.98
C SER A 106 6.67 2.47 10.14
N ARG A 107 6.53 3.75 10.44
CA ARG A 107 5.66 4.27 11.50
C ARG A 107 4.68 5.29 10.96
N PHE A 108 3.52 5.38 11.57
CA PHE A 108 2.49 6.34 11.16
C PHE A 108 2.96 7.79 11.29
N GLU A 109 3.76 8.11 12.31
CA GLU A 109 4.37 9.44 12.47
C GLU A 109 5.31 9.78 11.30
N GLU A 110 6.03 8.80 10.79
CA GLU A 110 6.94 8.96 9.64
C GLU A 110 6.16 9.13 8.33
N LEU A 111 5.09 8.35 8.13
CA LEU A 111 4.17 8.57 7.01
C LEU A 111 3.54 9.96 7.05
N ARG A 112 3.11 10.41 8.22
CA ARG A 112 2.63 11.79 8.42
C ARG A 112 3.70 12.82 8.09
N ALA A 113 4.94 12.61 8.55
CA ALA A 113 6.06 13.52 8.28
C ALA A 113 6.34 13.62 6.77
N LEU A 114 6.36 12.50 6.04
CA LEU A 114 6.49 12.47 4.58
C LEU A 114 5.43 13.32 3.89
N ARG A 115 4.15 13.14 4.27
CA ARG A 115 3.06 13.91 3.67
C ARG A 115 3.11 15.39 4.05
N ASN A 116 3.47 15.72 5.29
CA ASN A 116 3.58 17.11 5.75
C ASN A 116 4.76 17.87 5.12
N ALA A 117 5.81 17.16 4.72
CA ALA A 117 6.94 17.73 3.98
C ALA A 117 6.59 18.11 2.52
N LEU A 118 5.43 17.64 2.01
CA LEU A 118 4.98 18.00 0.66
C LEU A 118 4.43 19.43 0.62
N PRO A 119 4.72 20.17 -0.46
CA PRO A 119 4.05 21.45 -0.73
C PRO A 119 2.52 21.31 -0.84
N ASP A 120 1.80 22.35 -0.44
CA ASP A 120 0.32 22.34 -0.37
C ASP A 120 -0.33 22.05 -1.73
N ASP A 121 0.25 22.55 -2.81
CA ASP A 121 -0.25 22.39 -4.18
C ASP A 121 -0.31 20.93 -4.67
N VAL A 122 0.49 20.05 -4.08
CA VAL A 122 0.50 18.62 -4.44
C VAL A 122 0.05 17.69 -3.31
N ARG A 123 0.04 18.18 -2.06
CA ARG A 123 -0.27 17.36 -0.87
C ARG A 123 -1.65 16.70 -0.94
N THR A 124 -2.62 17.35 -1.56
CA THR A 124 -3.99 16.84 -1.72
C THR A 124 -4.05 15.59 -2.61
N ARG A 125 -3.04 15.37 -3.45
CA ARG A 125 -2.91 14.20 -4.32
C ARG A 125 -2.11 13.06 -3.68
N VAL A 126 -1.78 13.16 -2.38
CA VAL A 126 -1.01 12.13 -1.67
C VAL A 126 -1.82 11.61 -0.50
N ALA A 127 -1.99 10.29 -0.49
CA ALA A 127 -2.70 9.54 0.54
C ALA A 127 -1.88 8.30 0.94
N PHE A 128 -2.50 7.35 1.64
CA PHE A 128 -1.78 6.20 2.18
C PHE A 128 -2.39 4.88 1.75
N PHE A 129 -1.50 3.93 1.68
CA PHE A 129 -1.73 2.53 1.45
C PHE A 129 -1.04 1.73 2.57
N LEU A 130 -1.70 0.74 3.14
CA LEU A 130 -1.09 -0.09 4.17
C LEU A 130 -1.19 -1.57 3.81
N ASP A 131 -0.14 -2.31 4.13
CA ASP A 131 -0.16 -3.77 4.18
C ASP A 131 -0.18 -4.20 5.66
N PRO A 132 -1.14 -5.01 6.10
CA PRO A 132 -1.12 -5.59 7.44
C PRO A 132 0.08 -6.51 7.70
N ALA A 133 0.66 -7.14 6.67
CA ALA A 133 1.74 -8.11 6.85
C ALA A 133 2.99 -7.55 7.55
N PRO A 134 3.49 -6.34 7.22
CA PRO A 134 4.63 -5.74 7.91
C PRO A 134 4.28 -5.07 9.25
N LEU A 135 3.01 -4.75 9.55
CA LEU A 135 2.63 -3.99 10.74
C LEU A 135 3.06 -4.66 12.06
N PRO A 136 2.90 -5.99 12.27
CA PRO A 136 3.38 -6.63 13.48
C PRO A 136 4.91 -6.59 13.62
N ALA A 137 5.63 -6.53 12.51
CA ALA A 137 7.09 -6.46 12.52
C ALA A 137 7.63 -5.14 13.10
N VAL A 138 6.85 -4.07 13.05
CA VAL A 138 7.18 -2.74 13.58
C VAL A 138 6.41 -2.39 14.86
N GLY A 139 5.70 -3.36 15.44
CA GLY A 139 5.11 -3.26 16.77
C GLY A 139 3.63 -2.86 16.80
N TYR A 140 2.93 -2.85 15.67
CA TYR A 140 1.48 -2.69 15.65
C TYR A 140 0.79 -4.04 15.85
N ASP A 141 -0.02 -4.15 16.89
CA ASP A 141 -0.71 -5.40 17.24
C ASP A 141 -2.05 -5.52 16.48
N LEU A 142 -2.04 -6.29 15.42
CA LEU A 142 -3.24 -6.60 14.64
C LEU A 142 -4.23 -7.54 15.37
N ALA A 143 -3.78 -8.26 16.39
CA ALA A 143 -4.69 -9.10 17.18
C ALA A 143 -5.68 -8.25 17.99
N HIS A 144 -5.27 -7.03 18.34
CA HIS A 144 -6.09 -5.99 18.97
C HIS A 144 -6.33 -4.86 17.96
N GLY A 145 -6.84 -5.21 16.79
CA GLY A 145 -6.90 -4.37 15.59
C GLY A 145 -7.59 -3.02 15.72
N GLU A 146 -8.54 -2.86 16.64
CA GLU A 146 -9.16 -1.56 16.93
C GLU A 146 -8.10 -0.50 17.25
N THR A 147 -7.10 -0.85 18.03
CA THR A 147 -6.05 0.09 18.44
C THR A 147 -5.14 0.54 17.28
N VAL A 148 -4.96 -0.28 16.26
CA VAL A 148 -4.11 0.06 15.10
C VAL A 148 -4.79 1.12 14.23
N TRP A 149 -6.08 0.95 13.93
CA TRP A 149 -6.83 1.91 13.13
C TRP A 149 -7.10 3.22 13.88
N GLU A 150 -7.37 3.15 15.18
CA GLU A 150 -7.45 4.32 16.06
C GLU A 150 -6.12 5.08 16.13
N GLN A 151 -5.00 4.38 16.20
CA GLN A 151 -3.67 5.01 16.16
C GLN A 151 -3.43 5.67 14.79
N PHE A 152 -3.77 5.00 13.69
CA PHE A 152 -3.67 5.58 12.36
C PHE A 152 -4.53 6.83 12.24
N ASP A 153 -5.76 6.79 12.72
CA ASP A 153 -6.68 7.93 12.68
C ASP A 153 -6.14 9.10 13.52
N SER A 154 -5.68 8.84 14.73
CA SER A 154 -5.13 9.89 15.62
C SER A 154 -3.87 10.55 15.06
N VAL A 155 -3.02 9.79 14.36
CA VAL A 155 -1.75 10.29 13.84
C VAL A 155 -1.92 10.93 12.47
N ILE A 156 -2.70 10.32 11.58
CA ILE A 156 -2.76 10.69 10.16
C ILE A 156 -4.16 11.17 9.77
N GLY A 157 -5.19 10.49 10.26
CA GLY A 157 -6.58 10.64 9.83
C GLY A 157 -7.00 9.50 8.90
N LEU A 158 -8.03 8.73 9.31
CA LEU A 158 -8.48 7.52 8.60
C LEU A 158 -8.98 7.83 7.17
N GLY A 159 -9.50 9.05 6.94
CA GLY A 159 -9.90 9.51 5.61
C GLY A 159 -8.78 9.55 4.56
N LEU A 160 -7.51 9.51 5.00
CA LEU A 160 -6.34 9.43 4.13
C LEU A 160 -5.89 7.99 3.82
N LEU A 161 -6.45 6.98 4.47
CA LEU A 161 -6.23 5.57 4.12
C LEU A 161 -7.11 5.19 2.94
N LYS A 162 -6.52 4.93 1.79
CA LYS A 162 -7.26 4.65 0.55
C LYS A 162 -7.32 3.18 0.20
N CYS A 163 -6.30 2.44 0.57
CA CYS A 163 -6.24 1.02 0.23
C CYS A 163 -5.48 0.21 1.30
N LEU A 164 -5.85 -1.06 1.38
CA LEU A 164 -5.15 -2.09 2.15
C LEU A 164 -4.75 -3.24 1.23
N HIS A 165 -3.51 -3.67 1.30
CA HIS A 165 -3.19 -5.05 0.95
C HIS A 165 -3.78 -5.97 2.00
N LEU A 166 -4.36 -7.08 1.58
CA LEU A 166 -4.80 -8.11 2.50
C LEU A 166 -3.96 -9.35 2.29
N ASN A 167 -2.82 -9.37 2.97
CA ASN A 167 -1.85 -10.45 2.95
C ASN A 167 -1.61 -10.94 4.37
N ASP A 168 -1.54 -12.26 4.55
CA ASP A 168 -1.00 -12.82 5.78
C ASP A 168 0.53 -12.87 5.71
N SER A 169 1.19 -13.07 6.83
CA SER A 169 2.65 -13.08 6.93
C SER A 169 3.18 -14.46 7.32
N ARG A 170 4.23 -14.92 6.62
CA ARG A 170 5.01 -16.09 7.06
C ARG A 170 5.93 -15.76 8.21
N ALA A 171 6.28 -14.51 8.34
CA ALA A 171 7.21 -14.03 9.33
C ALA A 171 6.48 -13.74 10.65
N PRO A 172 7.01 -14.18 11.80
CA PRO A 172 6.41 -13.84 13.09
C PRO A 172 6.55 -12.35 13.40
N ALA A 173 5.73 -11.86 14.33
CA ALA A 173 5.82 -10.50 14.81
C ALA A 173 7.24 -10.15 15.28
N GLY A 174 7.71 -8.93 14.98
CA GLY A 174 9.04 -8.45 15.33
C GLY A 174 10.19 -8.94 14.45
N SER A 175 9.94 -9.78 13.45
CA SER A 175 11.00 -10.37 12.59
C SER A 175 11.56 -9.40 11.54
N ARG A 176 10.92 -8.25 11.28
CA ARG A 176 11.21 -7.32 10.19
C ARG A 176 11.26 -7.99 8.81
N GLY A 177 10.56 -9.12 8.65
CA GLY A 177 10.45 -9.86 7.40
C GLY A 177 9.15 -9.51 6.70
N ASP A 178 9.25 -9.16 5.42
CA ASP A 178 8.11 -8.99 4.54
C ASP A 178 8.00 -10.22 3.64
N ARG A 179 7.16 -11.17 4.04
CA ARG A 179 6.90 -12.41 3.30
C ARG A 179 5.44 -12.78 3.38
N HIS A 180 4.75 -12.56 2.29
CA HIS A 180 3.32 -12.82 2.20
C HIS A 180 2.97 -14.30 2.28
N GLU A 181 1.83 -14.56 2.90
CA GLU A 181 1.17 -15.87 2.93
C GLU A 181 -0.32 -15.70 2.60
N TRP A 182 -1.00 -16.79 2.36
CA TRP A 182 -2.43 -16.81 2.13
C TRP A 182 -3.20 -16.38 3.38
N ILE A 183 -4.22 -15.56 3.19
CA ILE A 183 -5.03 -14.97 4.27
C ILE A 183 -5.55 -16.05 5.23
N GLY A 184 -5.21 -15.92 6.51
CA GLY A 184 -5.57 -16.84 7.57
C GLY A 184 -4.75 -18.13 7.62
N GLU A 185 -3.65 -18.21 6.88
CA GLU A 185 -2.75 -19.37 6.83
C GLU A 185 -1.31 -19.02 7.27
N GLY A 186 -1.07 -17.77 7.64
CA GLY A 186 0.19 -17.27 8.16
C GLY A 186 0.17 -16.99 9.66
N CYS A 187 1.15 -16.20 10.12
CA CYS A 187 1.35 -15.85 11.52
C CYS A 187 0.37 -14.80 12.04
N ILE A 188 -0.27 -14.02 11.18
CA ILE A 188 -1.33 -13.06 11.56
C ILE A 188 -2.63 -13.81 11.86
N GLY A 189 -2.93 -14.85 11.09
CA GLY A 189 -4.12 -15.67 11.24
C GLY A 189 -5.40 -14.99 10.74
N PRO A 190 -6.56 -15.67 10.86
CA PRO A 190 -7.79 -15.22 10.21
C PRO A 190 -8.52 -14.06 10.90
N GLU A 191 -8.34 -13.87 12.20
CA GLU A 191 -9.19 -12.97 12.98
C GLU A 191 -8.99 -11.49 12.65
N PRO A 192 -7.77 -10.96 12.48
CA PRO A 192 -7.58 -9.58 12.04
C PRO A 192 -8.24 -9.29 10.71
N PHE A 193 -8.18 -10.21 9.75
CA PHE A 193 -8.85 -10.03 8.44
C PHE A 193 -10.38 -10.05 8.55
N ARG A 194 -10.95 -10.84 9.47
CA ARG A 194 -12.39 -10.82 9.74
C ARG A 194 -12.82 -9.45 10.28
N ARG A 195 -12.04 -8.86 11.19
CA ARG A 195 -12.29 -7.52 11.72
C ARG A 195 -12.21 -6.48 10.62
N ILE A 196 -11.11 -6.42 9.86
CA ILE A 196 -10.94 -5.49 8.73
C ILE A 196 -12.13 -5.57 7.74
N MET A 197 -12.60 -6.78 7.44
CA MET A 197 -13.70 -6.96 6.49
C MET A 197 -15.08 -6.57 7.03
N ARG A 198 -15.23 -6.40 8.33
CA ARG A 198 -16.49 -6.04 9.00
C ARG A 198 -16.50 -4.64 9.61
N ASP A 199 -15.34 -4.03 9.68
CA ASP A 199 -15.16 -2.71 10.26
C ASP A 199 -15.88 -1.66 9.39
N PRO A 200 -16.89 -0.95 9.94
CA PRO A 200 -17.61 0.07 9.19
C PRO A 200 -16.74 1.25 8.80
N ASP A 201 -15.72 1.59 9.59
CA ASP A 201 -14.82 2.69 9.32
C ASP A 201 -13.86 2.38 8.15
N LEU A 202 -13.62 1.09 7.91
CA LEU A 202 -12.85 0.60 6.77
C LEU A 202 -13.72 0.21 5.56
N ALA A 203 -15.03 0.38 5.62
CA ALA A 203 -15.93 -0.05 4.54
C ALA A 203 -15.58 0.62 3.19
N GLY A 204 -15.23 1.90 3.21
CA GLY A 204 -14.84 2.66 2.02
C GLY A 204 -13.39 2.48 1.57
N VAL A 205 -12.55 1.80 2.36
CA VAL A 205 -11.16 1.55 2.01
C VAL A 205 -11.08 0.39 1.02
N VAL A 206 -10.36 0.58 -0.10
CA VAL A 206 -10.15 -0.48 -1.11
C VAL A 206 -9.32 -1.61 -0.51
N LYS A 207 -9.63 -2.85 -0.88
CA LYS A 207 -8.88 -4.04 -0.42
C LYS A 207 -8.36 -4.80 -1.63
N ILE A 208 -7.05 -5.01 -1.68
CA ILE A 208 -6.34 -5.72 -2.74
C ILE A 208 -5.58 -6.89 -2.12
N ILE A 209 -5.50 -8.03 -2.80
CA ILE A 209 -4.70 -9.17 -2.38
C ILE A 209 -3.40 -9.24 -3.19
N GLU A 210 -2.30 -9.47 -2.51
CA GLU A 210 -0.99 -9.74 -3.12
C GLU A 210 -0.41 -11.08 -2.63
N THR A 211 -1.30 -12.02 -2.36
CA THR A 211 -0.97 -13.35 -1.83
C THR A 211 -0.18 -14.18 -2.83
N PRO A 212 0.61 -15.18 -2.37
CA PRO A 212 1.44 -16.02 -3.24
C PRO A 212 0.64 -16.69 -4.35
N LYS A 213 1.10 -16.58 -5.59
CA LYS A 213 0.39 -17.09 -6.79
C LYS A 213 0.65 -18.57 -7.05
N ARG A 214 1.82 -19.09 -6.63
CA ARG A 214 2.27 -20.48 -6.85
C ARG A 214 1.98 -20.98 -8.27
N ASP A 215 1.46 -22.19 -8.39
CA ASP A 215 1.22 -22.93 -9.64
C ASP A 215 -0.06 -22.51 -10.39
N ASP A 216 -1.10 -22.07 -9.67
CA ASP A 216 -2.38 -21.62 -10.24
C ASP A 216 -2.84 -20.28 -9.64
N PRO A 217 -2.39 -19.16 -10.19
CA PRO A 217 -2.75 -17.82 -9.70
C PRO A 217 -4.25 -17.59 -9.60
N LEU A 218 -5.01 -17.99 -10.62
CA LEU A 218 -6.45 -17.74 -10.67
C LEU A 218 -7.22 -18.53 -9.61
N ARG A 219 -6.84 -19.77 -9.37
CA ARG A 219 -7.44 -20.62 -8.34
C ARG A 219 -7.16 -20.04 -6.95
N HIS A 220 -5.91 -19.66 -6.69
CA HIS A 220 -5.52 -19.12 -5.40
C HIS A 220 -6.17 -17.77 -5.12
N ASP A 221 -6.17 -16.84 -6.07
CA ASP A 221 -6.84 -15.54 -5.92
C ASP A 221 -8.35 -15.71 -5.70
N ARG A 222 -9.01 -16.56 -6.48
CA ARG A 222 -10.42 -16.86 -6.28
C ARG A 222 -10.73 -17.43 -4.89
N ARG A 223 -9.84 -18.30 -4.36
CA ARG A 223 -9.96 -18.85 -3.00
C ARG A 223 -9.88 -17.74 -1.96
N MET A 224 -8.88 -16.86 -2.06
CA MET A 224 -8.69 -15.77 -1.12
C MET A 224 -9.84 -14.76 -1.17
N LEU A 225 -10.27 -14.36 -2.36
CA LEU A 225 -11.40 -13.45 -2.51
C LEU A 225 -12.72 -14.04 -1.98
N ARG A 226 -12.97 -15.36 -2.16
CA ARG A 226 -14.13 -16.03 -1.55
C ARG A 226 -14.03 -16.02 -0.03
N ARG A 227 -12.84 -16.27 0.54
CA ARG A 227 -12.58 -16.24 1.99
C ARG A 227 -12.89 -14.85 2.56
N LEU A 228 -12.36 -13.79 1.97
CA LEU A 228 -12.63 -12.42 2.39
C LEU A 228 -14.12 -12.06 2.33
N ARG A 229 -14.80 -12.43 1.24
CA ARG A 229 -16.26 -12.23 1.12
C ARG A 229 -17.04 -13.00 2.17
N ALA A 230 -16.59 -14.19 2.58
CA ALA A 230 -17.20 -14.94 3.67
C ALA A 230 -16.98 -14.24 5.03
N TYR A 231 -15.79 -13.70 5.26
CA TYR A 231 -15.49 -12.90 6.45
C TYR A 231 -16.39 -11.68 6.56
N ALA A 232 -16.58 -10.93 5.48
CA ALA A 232 -17.49 -9.78 5.45
C ALA A 232 -18.93 -10.14 5.80
N ARG A 233 -19.42 -11.34 5.41
CA ARG A 233 -20.77 -11.83 5.71
C ARG A 233 -20.95 -12.44 7.09
N GLY A 234 -19.92 -12.49 7.92
CA GLY A 234 -20.00 -13.08 9.25
C GLY A 234 -19.84 -14.60 9.30
N ASN A 235 -19.59 -15.27 8.17
CA ASN A 235 -19.40 -16.72 8.13
C ASN A 235 -18.04 -17.11 8.72
N THR A 236 -18.07 -17.82 9.86
CA THR A 236 -16.86 -18.28 10.56
C THR A 236 -16.28 -19.58 9.98
N GLN A 237 -17.10 -20.38 9.30
CA GLN A 237 -16.67 -21.62 8.68
C GLN A 237 -16.38 -21.43 7.19
N VAL A 238 -15.12 -21.13 6.87
CA VAL A 238 -14.58 -21.38 5.54
C VAL A 238 -13.76 -22.67 5.65
N THR A 239 -14.44 -23.79 5.45
CA THR A 239 -13.77 -25.10 5.33
C THR A 239 -12.73 -24.99 4.23
N ALA A 240 -11.53 -25.53 4.51
CA ALA A 240 -10.53 -25.84 3.51
C ALA A 240 -11.16 -26.87 2.53
N GLY A 241 -11.81 -26.35 1.51
CA GLY A 241 -12.30 -27.16 0.39
C GLY A 241 -11.13 -27.42 -0.54
N VAL A 242 -10.82 -28.69 -0.72
CA VAL A 242 -9.87 -29.35 -1.60
C VAL A 242 -9.83 -28.73 -2.99
#